data_422279d892361a0e5f1d1ad1e5675a4f
#
_entry.id   422279d892361a0e5f1d1ad1e5675a4f
#
_cell.length_a   1.000
_cell.length_b   1.000
_cell.length_c   1.000
_cell.angle_alpha   90.00
_cell.angle_beta   90.00
_cell.angle_gamma   90.00
#
_symmetry.space_group_name_H-M   'P 1'
#
loop_
_entity.id
_entity.type
_entity.pdbx_description
1 polymer ?
#
loop_
_entity_poly.entity_id
_entity_poly.type
_entity_poly.pdbx_seq_one_letter_code
_entity_poly.pdbx_strand_id
1 'polypeptide(L)'
;MSKIRRYKMKQVKIITDSCSDLTPDLMEKYDIDYAQMNTVLDGKTSPASLAWTPGEVHEFYEIMRSGRRITTTQVPVEEFNRVFTKYIEAGQDIVYIACSSKQSGSVNTAHVLAEKLMKEHPERKIFCIDSLNASMGEGMLAIEAARLAEKDMSAEEINEKITAMRKIVNEYCTVHSLDALRRAGRVKATSAFFGNLMGVKPIIIADAVGAQSAFKKVKGR
;
A
#
# COMPACT_ATOMS: atom_id res chain seq x y z
N MET A 1 38.15 6.13 20.33
CA MET A 1 38.11 5.54 18.99
C MET A 1 36.68 5.14 18.68
N SER A 2 35.97 5.98 17.93
CA SER A 2 34.59 5.77 17.53
C SER A 2 34.56 4.63 16.49
N LYS A 3 33.88 3.52 16.82
CA LYS A 3 33.58 2.47 15.85
C LYS A 3 32.58 3.03 14.85
N ILE A 4 33.04 3.49 13.68
CA ILE A 4 32.22 3.73 12.53
C ILE A 4 31.60 2.37 12.15
N ARG A 5 30.33 2.16 12.51
CA ARG A 5 29.56 1.04 11.99
C ARG A 5 29.47 1.25 10.48
N ARG A 6 30.27 0.53 9.70
CA ARG A 6 30.00 0.39 8.26
C ARG A 6 28.62 -0.21 8.14
N TYR A 7 27.64 0.61 7.77
CA TYR A 7 26.34 0.12 7.35
C TYR A 7 26.56 -0.77 6.12
N LYS A 8 26.53 -2.08 6.33
CA LYS A 8 26.45 -3.02 5.22
C LYS A 8 25.11 -2.73 4.50
N MET A 9 25.16 -2.31 3.24
CA MET A 9 23.94 -2.12 2.45
C MET A 9 23.14 -3.41 2.50
N LYS A 10 21.85 -3.33 2.84
CA LYS A 10 20.95 -4.47 2.82
C LYS A 10 20.91 -5.01 1.40
N GLN A 11 20.92 -6.33 1.22
CA GLN A 11 20.86 -6.95 -0.11
C GLN A 11 19.46 -6.83 -0.73
N VAL A 12 18.43 -6.66 0.09
CA VAL A 12 17.03 -6.57 -0.33
C VAL A 12 16.43 -5.26 0.12
N LYS A 13 15.84 -4.52 -0.82
CA LYS A 13 15.02 -3.33 -0.53
C LYS A 13 13.54 -3.71 -0.47
N ILE A 14 12.90 -3.25 0.59
CA ILE A 14 11.45 -3.36 0.73
C ILE A 14 10.80 -2.07 0.23
N ILE A 15 9.82 -2.24 -0.63
CA ILE A 15 9.03 -1.15 -1.22
C ILE A 15 7.55 -1.47 -1.01
N THR A 16 6.76 -0.45 -0.71
CA THR A 16 5.30 -0.54 -0.67
C THR A 16 4.69 0.51 -1.62
N ASP A 17 3.41 0.81 -1.52
CA ASP A 17 2.81 1.95 -2.20
C ASP A 17 2.09 2.89 -1.22
N SER A 18 1.61 4.01 -1.72
CA SER A 18 0.98 5.03 -0.87
C SER A 18 -0.38 4.62 -0.27
N CYS A 19 -0.85 3.39 -0.52
CA CYS A 19 -2.02 2.82 0.14
C CYS A 19 -1.69 2.20 1.51
N SER A 20 -0.41 2.03 1.85
CA SER A 20 0.03 1.31 3.07
C SER A 20 -0.22 2.07 4.37
N ASP A 21 -0.52 3.35 4.32
CA ASP A 21 -0.68 4.26 5.48
C ASP A 21 0.50 4.25 6.47
N LEU A 22 1.70 3.85 6.00
CA LEU A 22 2.91 3.93 6.82
C LEU A 22 3.30 5.39 7.04
N THR A 23 3.59 5.72 8.30
CA THR A 23 4.10 7.04 8.64
C THR A 23 5.58 7.20 8.22
N PRO A 24 6.06 8.44 7.99
CA PRO A 24 7.48 8.70 7.70
C PRO A 24 8.43 8.05 8.70
N ASP A 25 8.11 8.14 10.00
CA ASP A 25 8.92 7.54 11.07
C ASP A 25 9.03 6.01 10.96
N LEU A 26 7.94 5.33 10.56
CA LEU A 26 7.96 3.89 10.34
C LEU A 26 8.75 3.52 9.08
N MET A 27 8.61 4.29 8.02
CA MET A 27 9.37 4.07 6.78
C MET A 27 10.86 4.27 7.02
N GLU A 28 11.26 5.33 7.73
CA GLU A 28 12.66 5.56 8.10
C GLU A 28 13.19 4.46 9.02
N LYS A 29 12.45 4.12 10.08
CA LYS A 29 12.85 3.10 11.07
C LYS A 29 13.13 1.74 10.44
N TYR A 30 12.34 1.33 9.47
CA TYR A 30 12.44 0.01 8.82
C TYR A 30 13.13 0.05 7.47
N ASP A 31 13.59 1.23 7.03
CA ASP A 31 14.19 1.43 5.71
C ASP A 31 13.26 0.94 4.57
N ILE A 32 12.00 1.35 4.62
CA ILE A 32 10.99 1.06 3.59
C ILE A 32 10.87 2.29 2.69
N ASP A 33 10.91 2.09 1.36
CA ASP A 33 10.55 3.12 0.38
C ASP A 33 9.14 2.82 -0.19
N TYR A 34 8.57 3.76 -0.93
CA TYR A 34 7.24 3.55 -1.51
C TYR A 34 7.11 4.15 -2.90
N ALA A 35 6.25 3.54 -3.71
CA ALA A 35 5.84 4.03 -5.01
C ALA A 35 4.52 4.81 -4.86
N GLN A 36 4.47 6.01 -5.42
CA GLN A 36 3.33 6.92 -5.25
C GLN A 36 2.19 6.60 -6.21
N MET A 37 1.02 6.31 -5.68
CA MET A 37 -0.24 6.42 -6.42
C MET A 37 -0.52 7.90 -6.74
N ASN A 38 -1.59 8.20 -7.45
CA ASN A 38 -2.03 9.57 -7.64
C ASN A 38 -3.40 9.80 -7.03
N THR A 39 -3.61 11.05 -6.60
CA THR A 39 -4.93 11.63 -6.35
C THR A 39 -5.34 12.49 -7.54
N VAL A 40 -6.64 12.55 -7.82
CA VAL A 40 -7.21 13.40 -8.87
C VAL A 40 -8.31 14.25 -8.26
N LEU A 41 -8.11 15.56 -8.29
CA LEU A 41 -9.06 16.57 -7.82
C LEU A 41 -9.34 17.55 -8.95
N ASP A 42 -10.60 17.70 -9.34
CA ASP A 42 -11.03 18.61 -10.43
C ASP A 42 -10.22 18.42 -11.72
N GLY A 43 -9.90 17.18 -12.07
CA GLY A 43 -9.12 16.85 -13.26
C GLY A 43 -7.61 17.05 -13.13
N LYS A 44 -7.13 17.59 -12.02
CA LYS A 44 -5.69 17.71 -11.74
C LYS A 44 -5.18 16.48 -11.00
N THR A 45 -4.13 15.90 -11.54
CA THR A 45 -3.44 14.73 -10.94
C THR A 45 -2.26 15.21 -10.10
N SER A 46 -2.13 14.65 -8.89
CA SER A 46 -1.01 14.91 -7.99
C SER A 46 -0.57 13.61 -7.33
N PRO A 47 0.73 13.41 -7.05
CA PRO A 47 1.22 12.24 -6.32
C PRO A 47 0.57 12.13 -4.93
N ALA A 48 0.16 10.92 -4.55
CA ALA A 48 -0.34 10.63 -3.22
C ALA A 48 0.84 10.40 -2.26
N SER A 49 1.04 11.32 -1.33
CA SER A 49 2.13 11.26 -0.36
C SER A 49 1.76 10.44 0.88
N LEU A 50 2.76 9.80 1.51
CA LEU A 50 2.67 9.28 2.88
C LEU A 50 3.28 10.27 3.91
N ALA A 51 3.93 11.34 3.43
CA ALA A 51 4.55 12.36 4.27
C ALA A 51 3.66 13.61 4.44
N TRP A 52 2.41 13.38 4.85
CA TRP A 52 1.45 14.45 5.09
C TRP A 52 1.71 15.16 6.42
N THR A 53 1.71 16.48 6.39
CA THR A 53 1.62 17.26 7.62
C THR A 53 0.17 17.26 8.15
N PRO A 54 -0.05 17.49 9.45
CA PRO A 54 -1.40 17.61 10.01
C PRO A 54 -2.27 18.66 9.30
N GLY A 55 -1.66 19.75 8.82
CA GLY A 55 -2.36 20.80 8.07
C GLY A 55 -2.86 20.30 6.71
N GLU A 56 -2.01 19.61 5.94
CA GLU A 56 -2.38 19.02 4.65
C GLU A 56 -3.48 17.97 4.78
N VAL A 57 -3.40 17.12 5.82
CA VAL A 57 -4.45 16.15 6.13
C VAL A 57 -5.78 16.86 6.41
N HIS A 58 -5.75 17.92 7.23
CA HIS A 58 -6.96 18.70 7.55
C HIS A 58 -7.56 19.31 6.28
N GLU A 59 -6.76 19.99 5.46
CA GLU A 59 -7.20 20.59 4.20
C GLU A 59 -7.79 19.55 3.25
N PHE A 60 -7.16 18.40 3.10
CA PHE A 60 -7.64 17.30 2.28
C PHE A 60 -9.04 16.84 2.71
N TYR A 61 -9.26 16.65 4.01
CA TYR A 61 -10.59 16.29 4.52
C TYR A 61 -11.63 17.40 4.39
N GLU A 62 -11.25 18.68 4.52
CA GLU A 62 -12.17 19.80 4.26
C GLU A 62 -12.61 19.86 2.79
N ILE A 63 -11.70 19.61 1.86
CA ILE A 63 -12.02 19.46 0.43
C ILE A 63 -13.07 18.33 0.24
N MET A 64 -12.89 17.19 0.89
CA MET A 64 -13.86 16.09 0.81
C MET A 64 -15.21 16.46 1.45
N ARG A 65 -15.22 17.17 2.59
CA ARG A 65 -16.43 17.66 3.27
C ARG A 65 -17.19 18.68 2.45
N SER A 66 -16.52 19.51 1.67
CA SER A 66 -17.16 20.46 0.75
C SER A 66 -17.94 19.79 -0.39
N GLY A 67 -17.89 18.44 -0.50
CA GLY A 67 -18.56 17.68 -1.54
C GLY A 67 -17.76 17.52 -2.82
N ARG A 68 -16.57 18.12 -2.92
CA ARG A 68 -15.67 17.91 -4.07
C ARG A 68 -15.22 16.46 -4.13
N ARG A 69 -15.15 15.93 -5.35
CA ARG A 69 -14.79 14.53 -5.56
C ARG A 69 -13.30 14.38 -5.74
N ILE A 70 -12.66 13.68 -4.80
CA ILE A 70 -11.30 13.19 -4.95
C ILE A 70 -11.38 11.72 -5.37
N THR A 71 -10.61 11.37 -6.39
CA THR A 71 -10.41 9.98 -6.83
C THR A 71 -8.94 9.63 -6.80
N THR A 72 -8.64 8.35 -6.91
CA THR A 72 -7.25 7.85 -6.94
C THR A 72 -7.01 7.06 -8.22
N THR A 73 -5.76 7.01 -8.66
CA THR A 73 -5.30 6.09 -9.69
C THR A 73 -4.24 5.16 -9.11
N GLN A 74 -4.04 4.02 -9.72
CA GLN A 74 -2.92 3.14 -9.39
C GLN A 74 -1.58 3.85 -9.55
N VAL A 75 -0.52 3.26 -9.04
CA VAL A 75 0.86 3.73 -9.25
C VAL A 75 1.16 3.74 -10.76
N PRO A 76 1.62 4.87 -11.33
CA PRO A 76 2.04 4.94 -12.72
C PRO A 76 3.28 4.08 -13.00
N VAL A 77 3.41 3.57 -14.23
CA VAL A 77 4.57 2.77 -14.62
C VAL A 77 5.89 3.55 -14.52
N GLU A 78 5.86 4.84 -14.80
CA GLU A 78 7.02 5.74 -14.69
C GLU A 78 7.51 5.84 -13.25
N GLU A 79 6.59 5.87 -12.28
CA GLU A 79 6.93 5.91 -10.87
C GLU A 79 7.54 4.58 -10.40
N PHE A 80 6.97 3.44 -10.80
CA PHE A 80 7.61 2.15 -10.54
C PHE A 80 9.00 2.06 -11.18
N ASN A 81 9.15 2.53 -12.43
CA ASN A 81 10.43 2.54 -13.11
C ASN A 81 11.45 3.37 -12.32
N ARG A 82 11.07 4.56 -11.89
CA ARG A 82 11.92 5.45 -11.07
C ARG A 82 12.38 4.77 -9.77
N VAL A 83 11.44 4.16 -9.05
CA VAL A 83 11.72 3.56 -7.72
C VAL A 83 12.51 2.26 -7.87
N PHE A 84 12.13 1.37 -8.80
CA PHE A 84 12.78 0.07 -8.95
C PHE A 84 14.20 0.22 -9.53
N THR A 85 14.38 1.05 -10.56
CA THR A 85 15.70 1.28 -11.17
C THR A 85 16.70 1.82 -10.15
N LYS A 86 16.28 2.75 -9.29
CA LYS A 86 17.11 3.28 -8.21
C LYS A 86 17.78 2.18 -7.37
N TYR A 87 17.05 1.13 -7.01
CA TYR A 87 17.56 0.06 -6.15
C TYR A 87 18.25 -1.05 -6.93
N ILE A 88 17.81 -1.34 -8.14
CA ILE A 88 18.50 -2.27 -9.05
C ILE A 88 19.90 -1.76 -9.37
N GLU A 89 20.06 -0.48 -9.72
CA GLU A 89 21.36 0.15 -9.98
C GLU A 89 22.25 0.22 -8.73
N ALA A 90 21.63 0.30 -7.53
CA ALA A 90 22.35 0.18 -6.26
C ALA A 90 22.77 -1.26 -5.92
N GLY A 91 22.45 -2.24 -6.78
CA GLY A 91 22.80 -3.64 -6.60
C GLY A 91 21.92 -4.38 -5.58
N GLN A 92 20.71 -3.91 -5.33
CA GLN A 92 19.77 -4.52 -4.38
C GLN A 92 18.69 -5.31 -5.13
N ASP A 93 18.26 -6.42 -4.55
CA ASP A 93 17.02 -7.08 -4.93
C ASP A 93 15.80 -6.33 -4.31
N ILE A 94 14.61 -6.54 -4.87
CA ILE A 94 13.42 -5.81 -4.46
C ILE A 94 12.32 -6.78 -4.04
N VAL A 95 11.67 -6.47 -2.91
CA VAL A 95 10.37 -7.05 -2.55
C VAL A 95 9.37 -5.90 -2.42
N TYR A 96 8.44 -5.82 -3.35
CA TYR A 96 7.35 -4.84 -3.37
C TYR A 96 6.08 -5.45 -2.79
N ILE A 97 5.55 -4.82 -1.76
CA ILE A 97 4.28 -5.17 -1.10
C ILE A 97 3.22 -4.20 -1.61
N ALA A 98 2.27 -4.71 -2.35
CA ALA A 98 1.26 -3.93 -3.06
C ALA A 98 -0.08 -3.89 -2.35
N CYS A 99 -0.81 -2.80 -2.50
CA CYS A 99 -2.25 -2.79 -2.27
C CYS A 99 -2.94 -3.93 -3.02
N SER A 100 -3.96 -4.52 -2.41
CA SER A 100 -4.71 -5.64 -3.00
C SER A 100 -5.09 -5.42 -4.46
N SER A 101 -4.87 -6.45 -5.28
CA SER A 101 -5.28 -6.47 -6.70
C SER A 101 -6.79 -6.30 -6.92
N LYS A 102 -7.60 -6.48 -5.87
CA LYS A 102 -9.05 -6.23 -5.90
C LYS A 102 -9.41 -4.77 -5.71
N GLN A 103 -8.45 -3.93 -5.34
CA GLN A 103 -8.64 -2.51 -5.07
C GLN A 103 -7.86 -1.62 -6.02
N SER A 104 -6.68 -2.09 -6.47
CA SER A 104 -5.76 -1.34 -7.34
C SER A 104 -5.11 -2.24 -8.39
N GLY A 105 -4.82 -1.68 -9.56
CA GLY A 105 -4.04 -2.35 -10.59
C GLY A 105 -2.52 -2.29 -10.37
N SER A 106 -2.05 -1.64 -9.30
CA SER A 106 -0.62 -1.38 -9.06
C SER A 106 0.24 -2.63 -9.11
N VAL A 107 -0.19 -3.73 -8.47
CA VAL A 107 0.57 -4.98 -8.46
C VAL A 107 0.78 -5.55 -9.87
N ASN A 108 -0.22 -5.49 -10.73
CA ASN A 108 -0.11 -5.99 -12.11
C ASN A 108 0.86 -5.13 -12.94
N THR A 109 0.78 -3.81 -12.80
CA THR A 109 1.71 -2.87 -13.45
C THR A 109 3.14 -3.12 -12.98
N ALA A 110 3.34 -3.32 -11.68
CA ALA A 110 4.64 -3.62 -11.10
C ALA A 110 5.21 -4.96 -11.62
N HIS A 111 4.39 -6.01 -11.73
CA HIS A 111 4.81 -7.30 -12.28
C HIS A 111 5.34 -7.19 -13.71
N VAL A 112 4.61 -6.50 -14.58
CA VAL A 112 5.05 -6.32 -15.99
C VAL A 112 6.39 -5.60 -16.08
N LEU A 113 6.57 -4.55 -15.27
CA LEU A 113 7.85 -3.83 -15.23
C LEU A 113 8.96 -4.67 -14.59
N ALA A 114 8.68 -5.41 -13.52
CA ALA A 114 9.64 -6.27 -12.86
C ALA A 114 10.20 -7.34 -13.83
N GLU A 115 9.33 -7.97 -14.63
CA GLU A 115 9.76 -8.92 -15.66
C GLU A 115 10.69 -8.29 -16.70
N LYS A 116 10.42 -7.05 -17.11
CA LYS A 116 11.29 -6.29 -18.02
C LYS A 116 12.64 -6.02 -17.38
N LEU A 117 12.66 -5.44 -16.17
CA LEU A 117 13.88 -5.09 -15.47
C LEU A 117 14.75 -6.31 -15.15
N MET A 118 14.15 -7.45 -14.77
CA MET A 118 14.90 -8.69 -14.56
C MET A 118 15.49 -9.29 -15.85
N LYS A 119 14.96 -8.98 -17.02
CA LYS A 119 15.62 -9.35 -18.30
C LYS A 119 16.82 -8.45 -18.60
N GLU A 120 16.75 -7.17 -18.22
CA GLU A 120 17.83 -6.20 -18.37
C GLU A 120 18.94 -6.40 -17.31
N HIS A 121 18.56 -6.90 -16.11
CA HIS A 121 19.42 -7.14 -14.95
C HIS A 121 19.22 -8.57 -14.41
N PRO A 122 19.71 -9.61 -15.13
CA PRO A 122 19.42 -11.02 -14.79
C PRO A 122 20.00 -11.47 -13.44
N GLU A 123 20.94 -10.71 -12.88
CA GLU A 123 21.52 -10.93 -11.55
C GLU A 123 20.65 -10.39 -10.41
N ARG A 124 19.59 -9.65 -10.72
CA ARG A 124 18.67 -9.05 -9.74
C ARG A 124 17.36 -9.80 -9.68
N LYS A 125 16.73 -9.76 -8.49
CA LYS A 125 15.41 -10.33 -8.23
C LYS A 125 14.43 -9.24 -7.84
N ILE A 126 13.23 -9.27 -8.41
CA ILE A 126 12.13 -8.39 -8.07
C ILE A 126 10.88 -9.23 -7.83
N PHE A 127 10.38 -9.22 -6.61
CA PHE A 127 9.12 -9.87 -6.23
C PHE A 127 8.06 -8.82 -5.97
N CYS A 128 6.90 -8.96 -6.61
CA CYS A 128 5.73 -8.11 -6.39
C CYS A 128 4.65 -8.93 -5.71
N ILE A 129 4.32 -8.63 -4.48
CA ILE A 129 3.39 -9.38 -3.65
C ILE A 129 2.07 -8.63 -3.54
N ASP A 130 0.98 -9.22 -4.02
CA ASP A 130 -0.37 -8.78 -3.69
C ASP A 130 -0.63 -9.02 -2.20
N SER A 131 -0.76 -7.97 -1.41
CA SER A 131 -0.93 -8.08 0.04
C SER A 131 -2.26 -8.72 0.44
N LEU A 132 -3.25 -8.76 -0.45
CA LEU A 132 -4.66 -9.06 -0.16
C LEU A 132 -5.27 -8.09 0.87
N ASN A 133 -4.61 -7.01 1.17
CA ASN A 133 -4.96 -6.00 2.15
C ASN A 133 -4.81 -4.59 1.56
N ALA A 134 -5.10 -3.60 2.36
CA ALA A 134 -4.83 -2.19 2.10
C ALA A 134 -4.42 -1.53 3.41
N SER A 135 -4.14 -0.22 3.39
CA SER A 135 -3.87 0.55 4.61
C SER A 135 -2.85 -0.14 5.51
N MET A 136 -3.05 -0.15 6.81
CA MET A 136 -2.13 -0.77 7.78
C MET A 136 -2.01 -2.29 7.63
N GLY A 137 -2.96 -2.99 6.99
CA GLY A 137 -2.81 -4.41 6.67
C GLY A 137 -1.67 -4.68 5.68
N GLU A 138 -1.58 -3.85 4.65
CA GLU A 138 -0.45 -3.81 3.70
C GLU A 138 0.83 -3.33 4.38
N GLY A 139 0.73 -2.21 5.14
CA GLY A 139 1.87 -1.62 5.86
C GLY A 139 2.52 -2.58 6.86
N MET A 140 1.72 -3.39 7.58
CA MET A 140 2.24 -4.41 8.51
C MET A 140 3.04 -5.50 7.79
N LEU A 141 2.58 -5.93 6.60
CA LEU A 141 3.33 -6.88 5.77
C LEU A 141 4.65 -6.28 5.27
N ALA A 142 4.65 -5.00 4.90
CA ALA A 142 5.88 -4.31 4.51
C ALA A 142 6.88 -4.19 5.68
N ILE A 143 6.39 -3.88 6.90
CA ILE A 143 7.23 -3.86 8.10
C ILE A 143 7.82 -5.25 8.39
N GLU A 144 7.02 -6.31 8.29
CA GLU A 144 7.53 -7.66 8.54
C GLU A 144 8.52 -8.10 7.47
N ALA A 145 8.29 -7.77 6.19
CA ALA A 145 9.27 -7.99 5.13
C ALA A 145 10.60 -7.28 5.44
N ALA A 146 10.55 -6.04 5.93
CA ALA A 146 11.74 -5.30 6.32
C ALA A 146 12.48 -5.95 7.51
N ARG A 147 11.76 -6.49 8.50
CA ARG A 147 12.35 -7.25 9.61
C ARG A 147 13.01 -8.55 9.17
N LEU A 148 12.49 -9.19 8.13
CA LEU A 148 13.12 -10.38 7.53
C LEU A 148 14.39 -9.99 6.77
N ALA A 149 14.37 -8.88 6.02
CA ALA A 149 15.55 -8.33 5.36
C ALA A 149 16.65 -7.91 6.36
N GLU A 150 16.29 -7.43 7.56
CA GLU A 150 17.24 -7.14 8.65
C GLU A 150 17.94 -8.40 9.20
N LYS A 151 17.37 -9.57 8.97
CA LYS A 151 17.95 -10.87 9.33
C LYS A 151 18.77 -11.48 8.19
N ASP A 152 19.16 -10.67 7.19
CA ASP A 152 19.91 -11.08 6.02
C ASP A 152 19.19 -12.19 5.18
N MET A 153 17.85 -12.27 5.23
CA MET A 153 17.08 -13.20 4.37
C MET A 153 17.09 -12.72 2.92
N SER A 154 17.12 -13.66 1.98
CA SER A 154 17.04 -13.38 0.54
C SER A 154 15.64 -12.87 0.13
N ALA A 155 15.56 -12.25 -1.04
CA ALA A 155 14.28 -11.78 -1.59
C ALA A 155 13.29 -12.93 -1.82
N GLU A 156 13.77 -14.11 -2.21
CA GLU A 156 12.98 -15.34 -2.37
C GLU A 156 12.37 -15.78 -1.03
N GLU A 157 13.20 -15.91 0.01
CA GLU A 157 12.73 -16.31 1.36
C GLU A 157 11.72 -15.34 1.94
N ILE A 158 11.95 -14.03 1.72
CA ILE A 158 11.01 -12.98 2.14
C ILE A 158 9.69 -13.12 1.37
N ASN A 159 9.76 -13.30 0.04
CA ASN A 159 8.58 -13.49 -0.80
C ASN A 159 7.74 -14.69 -0.34
N GLU A 160 8.35 -15.83 -0.07
CA GLU A 160 7.66 -17.02 0.42
C GLU A 160 6.95 -16.77 1.74
N LYS A 161 7.65 -16.18 2.72
CA LYS A 161 7.10 -15.91 4.05
C LYS A 161 5.96 -14.90 4.01
N ILE A 162 6.14 -13.79 3.31
CA ILE A 162 5.11 -12.74 3.23
C ILE A 162 3.89 -13.25 2.44
N THR A 163 4.09 -14.03 1.38
CA THR A 163 3.00 -14.67 0.63
C THR A 163 2.18 -15.62 1.50
N ALA A 164 2.79 -16.30 2.45
CA ALA A 164 2.06 -17.11 3.44
C ALA A 164 1.33 -16.21 4.46
N MET A 165 2.03 -15.21 5.01
CA MET A 165 1.52 -14.31 6.05
C MET A 165 0.33 -13.45 5.63
N ARG A 166 0.28 -13.00 4.36
CA ARG A 166 -0.82 -12.15 3.86
C ARG A 166 -2.22 -12.75 4.04
N LYS A 167 -2.30 -14.08 4.20
CA LYS A 167 -3.57 -14.81 4.40
C LYS A 167 -4.08 -14.79 5.85
N ILE A 168 -3.24 -14.41 6.80
CA ILE A 168 -3.57 -14.36 8.22
C ILE A 168 -3.59 -12.94 8.79
N VAL A 169 -3.24 -11.95 7.98
CA VAL A 169 -3.42 -10.54 8.36
C VAL A 169 -4.91 -10.19 8.24
N ASN A 170 -5.48 -9.67 9.31
CA ASN A 170 -6.88 -9.25 9.36
C ASN A 170 -6.96 -7.74 9.47
N GLU A 171 -7.61 -7.12 8.51
CA GLU A 171 -7.87 -5.69 8.48
C GLU A 171 -9.34 -5.43 8.82
N TYR A 172 -9.57 -4.53 9.79
CA TYR A 172 -10.90 -4.03 10.14
C TYR A 172 -10.89 -2.52 9.99
N CYS A 173 -11.77 -2.00 9.16
CA CYS A 173 -11.91 -0.57 9.01
C CYS A 173 -13.35 -0.09 9.18
N THR A 174 -13.52 1.17 9.54
CA THR A 174 -14.82 1.84 9.57
C THR A 174 -14.70 3.22 8.97
N VAL A 175 -15.82 3.76 8.48
CA VAL A 175 -15.87 5.08 7.86
C VAL A 175 -16.94 5.94 8.50
N HIS A 176 -16.72 7.26 8.50
CA HIS A 176 -17.70 8.20 9.01
C HIS A 176 -18.93 8.31 8.10
N SER A 177 -18.72 8.29 6.78
CA SER A 177 -19.77 8.44 5.77
C SER A 177 -19.73 7.29 4.76
N LEU A 178 -20.88 6.63 4.60
CA LEU A 178 -21.07 5.59 3.59
C LEU A 178 -21.13 6.15 2.16
N ASP A 179 -21.44 7.43 2.00
CA ASP A 179 -21.43 8.06 0.68
C ASP A 179 -20.02 8.13 0.10
N ALA A 180 -19.02 8.43 0.93
CA ALA A 180 -17.62 8.40 0.51
C ALA A 180 -17.22 6.99 0.05
N LEU A 181 -17.59 5.98 0.82
CA LEU A 181 -17.31 4.58 0.52
C LEU A 181 -17.98 4.11 -0.79
N ARG A 182 -19.25 4.48 -0.99
CA ARG A 182 -19.99 4.18 -2.23
C ARG A 182 -19.34 4.84 -3.43
N ARG A 183 -18.92 6.11 -3.30
CA ARG A 183 -18.23 6.85 -4.36
C ARG A 183 -16.86 6.26 -4.71
N ALA A 184 -16.15 5.72 -3.74
CA ALA A 184 -14.86 5.06 -3.97
C ALA A 184 -14.97 3.79 -4.82
N GLY A 185 -16.09 3.06 -4.72
CA GLY A 185 -16.39 1.90 -5.57
C GLY A 185 -15.51 0.67 -5.33
N ARG A 186 -14.77 0.61 -4.21
CA ARG A 186 -13.86 -0.51 -3.87
C ARG A 186 -14.43 -1.46 -2.83
N VAL A 187 -15.58 -1.15 -2.26
CA VAL A 187 -16.23 -1.99 -1.28
C VAL A 187 -17.38 -2.77 -1.92
N LYS A 188 -17.32 -4.09 -1.81
CA LYS A 188 -18.43 -4.96 -2.17
C LYS A 188 -19.52 -4.85 -1.10
N ALA A 189 -20.63 -4.22 -1.45
CA ALA A 189 -21.79 -4.14 -0.59
C ALA A 189 -23.07 -4.16 -1.42
N THR A 190 -24.10 -4.80 -0.88
CA THR A 190 -25.42 -4.84 -1.51
C THR A 190 -26.14 -3.51 -1.32
N SER A 191 -27.13 -3.22 -2.19
CA SER A 191 -28.00 -2.07 -2.01
C SER A 191 -28.70 -2.06 -0.64
N ALA A 192 -29.03 -3.25 -0.12
CA ALA A 192 -29.57 -3.42 1.23
C ALA A 192 -28.56 -3.05 2.34
N PHE A 193 -27.28 -3.19 2.08
CA PHE A 193 -26.25 -2.73 3.04
C PHE A 193 -26.23 -1.20 3.11
N PHE A 194 -26.39 -0.51 1.99
CA PHE A 194 -26.42 0.95 1.94
C PHE A 194 -27.80 1.55 2.26
N GLY A 195 -28.89 0.73 2.33
CA GLY A 195 -30.23 1.16 2.71
C GLY A 195 -30.32 1.42 4.23
N ASN A 196 -31.07 2.48 4.62
CA ASN A 196 -31.44 2.84 6.00
C ASN A 196 -30.27 2.86 7.01
N LEU A 197 -29.39 3.84 6.89
CA LEU A 197 -28.10 3.92 7.61
C LEU A 197 -27.97 5.10 8.56
N MET A 198 -29.08 5.71 8.97
CA MET A 198 -29.04 6.78 9.98
C MET A 198 -28.45 6.24 11.29
N GLY A 199 -27.31 6.80 11.69
CA GLY A 199 -26.64 6.46 12.94
C GLY A 199 -25.93 5.09 12.97
N VAL A 200 -25.71 4.46 11.80
CA VAL A 200 -25.03 3.17 11.69
C VAL A 200 -23.65 3.36 11.07
N LYS A 201 -22.64 2.70 11.64
CA LYS A 201 -21.28 2.61 11.10
C LYS A 201 -21.05 1.21 10.52
N PRO A 202 -20.49 1.10 9.30
CA PRO A 202 -20.08 -0.20 8.76
C PRO A 202 -18.76 -0.63 9.37
N ILE A 203 -18.62 -1.92 9.61
CA ILE A 203 -17.32 -2.56 9.74
C ILE A 203 -17.02 -3.24 8.42
N ILE A 204 -15.86 -2.95 7.85
CA ILE A 204 -15.39 -3.44 6.58
C ILE A 204 -14.16 -4.30 6.85
N ILE A 205 -14.00 -5.38 6.12
CA ILE A 205 -12.86 -6.27 6.19
C ILE A 205 -12.28 -6.50 4.79
N ALA A 206 -11.01 -6.85 4.71
CA ALA A 206 -10.47 -7.53 3.55
C ALA A 206 -10.94 -9.00 3.59
N ASP A 207 -11.59 -9.49 2.54
CA ASP A 207 -11.98 -10.89 2.42
C ASP A 207 -10.79 -11.78 2.00
N ALA A 208 -11.00 -13.09 1.94
CA ALA A 208 -9.94 -14.06 1.62
C ALA A 208 -9.27 -13.87 0.26
N VAL A 209 -9.86 -13.06 -0.63
CA VAL A 209 -9.29 -12.73 -1.95
C VAL A 209 -8.82 -11.27 -2.04
N GLY A 210 -8.83 -10.55 -0.92
CA GLY A 210 -8.35 -9.17 -0.82
C GLY A 210 -9.36 -8.11 -1.27
N ALA A 211 -10.65 -8.47 -1.42
CA ALA A 211 -11.67 -7.48 -1.70
C ALA A 211 -12.21 -6.88 -0.40
N GLN A 212 -12.40 -5.58 -0.38
CA GLN A 212 -13.06 -4.91 0.74
C GLN A 212 -14.55 -5.28 0.76
N SER A 213 -14.98 -5.88 1.85
CA SER A 213 -16.31 -6.41 2.03
C SER A 213 -16.96 -5.87 3.30
N ALA A 214 -18.23 -5.53 3.19
CA ALA A 214 -19.01 -5.12 4.34
C ALA A 214 -19.28 -6.33 5.26
N PHE A 215 -18.74 -6.28 6.47
CA PHE A 215 -18.82 -7.37 7.44
C PHE A 215 -19.97 -7.20 8.42
N LYS A 216 -20.09 -6.06 9.05
CA LYS A 216 -21.09 -5.81 10.10
C LYS A 216 -21.52 -4.35 10.13
N LYS A 217 -22.72 -4.12 10.63
CA LYS A 217 -23.23 -2.79 10.98
C LYS A 217 -23.31 -2.64 12.49
N VAL A 218 -22.81 -1.54 13.01
CA VAL A 218 -22.90 -1.20 14.44
C VAL A 218 -23.62 0.13 14.62
N LYS A 219 -24.44 0.25 15.67
CA LYS A 219 -25.09 1.50 16.05
C LYS A 219 -24.18 2.28 17.01
N GLY A 220 -24.22 3.60 16.89
CA GLY A 220 -23.48 4.49 17.76
C GLY A 220 -22.11 4.88 17.19
N ARG A 221 -21.28 5.42 18.07
CA ARG A 221 -19.96 5.97 17.76
C ARG A 221 -18.87 4.99 18.15
#